data_e1fcdf312314ce455302b4df186ae0b0
#
_entry.id   e1fcdf312314ce455302b4df186ae0b0
#
_cell.length_a   1.000
_cell.length_b   1.000
_cell.length_c   1.000
_cell.angle_alpha   90.00
_cell.angle_beta   90.00
_cell.angle_gamma   90.00
#
_symmetry.space_group_name_H-M   'P 1'
#
loop_
_entity.id
_entity.type
_entity.pdbx_description
1 polymer ?
#
loop_
_entity_poly.entity_id
_entity_poly.type
_entity_poly.pdbx_seq_one_letter_code
_entity_poly.pdbx_strand_id
1 'polypeptide(L)'
;SVQTLLSPCPDISHVIPINNIKVGDRLNLENLLNLLSNNGYSRSDFASIPGEYALRGSILDIFLTSEKDPIRIEFFGNDIESLRVFDPQTQIASEQIQSINHLPSFEYPLNEKSAITFQNNWRNKFNVFEGDSEIFNRIINARPAEGVEIYLPLFYGHKTSLLGYINNMKTIHIQEEVSEEANIFEELINERYEEYRYDQKRPL
;
A
#
# COMPACT_ATOMS: atom_id res chain seq x y z
N SER A 1 -2.03 4.05 -17.85
CA SER A 1 -3.25 3.60 -18.54
C SER A 1 -4.41 4.53 -18.23
N VAL A 2 -5.45 4.52 -19.04
CA VAL A 2 -6.70 5.27 -18.82
C VAL A 2 -7.36 4.81 -17.52
N GLN A 3 -7.36 3.53 -17.26
CA GLN A 3 -7.86 2.96 -16.01
C GLN A 3 -7.21 3.60 -14.79
N THR A 4 -5.88 3.73 -14.75
CA THR A 4 -5.15 4.37 -13.64
C THR A 4 -5.52 5.85 -13.48
N LEU A 5 -5.74 6.55 -14.61
CA LEU A 5 -6.12 7.96 -14.61
C LEU A 5 -7.51 8.18 -13.99
N LEU A 6 -8.45 7.29 -14.29
CA LEU A 6 -9.85 7.37 -13.86
C LEU A 6 -10.09 6.73 -12.48
N SER A 7 -9.17 5.88 -12.03
CA SER A 7 -9.29 5.22 -10.71
C SER A 7 -9.20 6.25 -9.58
N PRO A 8 -10.06 6.14 -8.55
CA PRO A 8 -9.97 6.98 -7.38
C PRO A 8 -8.69 6.66 -6.61
N CYS A 9 -7.98 7.71 -6.20
CA CYS A 9 -6.81 7.64 -5.36
C CYS A 9 -7.12 8.20 -3.96
N PRO A 10 -6.39 7.78 -2.91
CA PRO A 10 -6.44 8.48 -1.63
C PRO A 10 -6.00 9.94 -1.78
N ASP A 11 -6.52 10.84 -0.98
CA ASP A 11 -6.00 12.21 -0.93
C ASP A 11 -4.54 12.20 -0.45
N ILE A 12 -3.72 13.11 -0.97
CA ILE A 12 -2.29 13.18 -0.65
C ILE A 12 -2.03 13.35 0.86
N SER A 13 -2.96 13.95 1.58
CA SER A 13 -2.90 14.08 3.04
C SER A 13 -3.04 12.75 3.78
N HIS A 14 -3.56 11.72 3.12
CA HIS A 14 -3.69 10.36 3.64
C HIS A 14 -2.55 9.44 3.19
N VAL A 15 -1.70 9.90 2.27
CA VAL A 15 -0.49 9.17 1.91
C VAL A 15 0.41 9.17 3.14
N ILE A 16 0.70 7.98 3.66
CA ILE A 16 1.55 7.81 4.84
C ILE A 16 2.89 8.46 4.54
N PRO A 17 3.40 9.34 5.43
CA PRO A 17 4.65 10.04 5.16
C PRO A 17 5.77 9.05 4.92
N ILE A 18 6.54 9.32 3.88
CA ILE A 18 7.78 8.60 3.58
C ILE A 18 8.74 8.85 4.73
N ASN A 19 9.02 7.83 5.52
CA ASN A 19 10.04 7.92 6.55
C ASN A 19 11.40 7.70 5.88
N ASN A 20 12.21 8.74 5.84
CA ASN A 20 13.59 8.62 5.41
C ASN A 20 14.42 8.08 6.57
N ILE A 21 15.03 6.92 6.39
CA ILE A 21 15.90 6.25 7.35
C ILE A 21 17.33 6.37 6.85
N LYS A 22 18.25 6.83 7.72
CA LYS A 22 19.65 7.10 7.37
C LYS A 22 20.63 6.39 8.30
N VAL A 23 21.82 6.14 7.80
CA VAL A 23 22.94 5.73 8.63
C VAL A 23 23.22 6.81 9.71
N GLY A 24 23.34 6.37 10.96
CA GLY A 24 23.50 7.25 12.12
C GLY A 24 22.20 7.72 12.76
N ASP A 25 21.04 7.43 12.18
CA ASP A 25 19.75 7.69 12.84
C ASP A 25 19.59 6.80 14.06
N ARG A 26 18.90 7.35 15.08
CA ARG A 26 18.53 6.61 16.26
C ARG A 26 17.06 6.18 16.18
N LEU A 27 16.83 4.90 15.98
CA LEU A 27 15.49 4.31 15.84
C LEU A 27 15.30 3.16 16.83
N ASN A 28 14.18 3.17 17.53
CA ASN A 28 13.76 2.01 18.30
C ASN A 28 13.30 0.91 17.35
N LEU A 29 13.95 -0.26 17.40
CA LEU A 29 13.67 -1.39 16.52
C LEU A 29 12.23 -1.87 16.65
N GLU A 30 11.68 -1.94 17.86
CA GLU A 30 10.31 -2.38 18.09
C GLU A 30 9.30 -1.42 17.43
N ASN A 31 9.53 -0.11 17.53
CA ASN A 31 8.70 0.89 16.86
C ASN A 31 8.79 0.76 15.33
N LEU A 32 9.97 0.45 14.80
CA LEU A 32 10.14 0.23 13.36
C LEU A 32 9.41 -1.04 12.89
N LEU A 33 9.47 -2.13 13.66
CA LEU A 33 8.72 -3.36 13.35
C LEU A 33 7.21 -3.14 13.36
N ASN A 34 6.72 -2.39 14.35
CA ASN A 34 5.30 -2.01 14.42
C ASN A 34 4.90 -1.13 13.22
N LEU A 35 5.77 -0.19 12.83
CA LEU A 35 5.56 0.66 11.66
C LEU A 35 5.48 -0.20 10.38
N LEU A 36 6.41 -1.13 10.18
CA LEU A 36 6.40 -2.04 9.02
C LEU A 36 5.12 -2.87 8.96
N SER A 37 4.73 -3.49 10.09
CA SER A 37 3.50 -4.27 10.18
C SER A 37 2.25 -3.43 9.86
N ASN A 38 2.15 -2.22 10.42
CA ASN A 38 1.04 -1.29 10.17
C ASN A 38 1.00 -0.78 8.71
N ASN A 39 2.15 -0.77 8.04
CA ASN A 39 2.29 -0.41 6.63
C ASN A 39 2.17 -1.61 5.68
N GLY A 40 1.75 -2.77 6.18
CA GLY A 40 1.42 -3.95 5.38
C GLY A 40 2.61 -4.85 5.04
N TYR A 41 3.77 -4.64 5.66
CA TYR A 41 4.90 -5.57 5.50
C TYR A 41 4.67 -6.83 6.33
N SER A 42 4.93 -7.97 5.71
CA SER A 42 4.81 -9.29 6.34
C SER A 42 6.15 -9.75 6.91
N ARG A 43 6.12 -10.28 8.12
CA ARG A 43 7.31 -10.90 8.70
C ARG A 43 7.53 -12.29 8.10
N SER A 44 8.75 -12.56 7.68
CA SER A 44 9.20 -13.85 7.13
C SER A 44 10.56 -14.25 7.71
N ASP A 45 11.03 -15.47 7.40
CA ASP A 45 12.37 -15.92 7.80
C ASP A 45 13.46 -15.21 6.98
N PHE A 46 13.14 -14.84 5.73
CA PHE A 46 14.00 -14.12 4.79
C PHE A 46 13.17 -13.09 4.03
N ALA A 47 13.66 -11.88 3.86
CA ALA A 47 13.04 -10.87 3.01
C ALA A 47 13.36 -11.19 1.54
N SER A 48 12.55 -12.03 0.90
CA SER A 48 12.81 -12.58 -0.44
C SER A 48 11.97 -11.95 -1.54
N ILE A 49 10.82 -11.39 -1.18
CA ILE A 49 9.91 -10.69 -2.11
C ILE A 49 9.54 -9.31 -1.57
N PRO A 50 9.19 -8.35 -2.44
CA PRO A 50 8.72 -7.02 -2.01
C PRO A 50 7.57 -7.10 -1.01
N GLY A 51 7.63 -6.29 0.05
CA GLY A 51 6.64 -6.28 1.12
C GLY A 51 6.96 -7.23 2.29
N GLU A 52 8.12 -7.88 2.28
CA GLU A 52 8.58 -8.72 3.40
C GLU A 52 9.67 -8.05 4.23
N TYR A 53 9.74 -8.44 5.51
CA TYR A 53 10.88 -8.16 6.38
C TYR A 53 11.25 -9.38 7.23
N ALA A 54 12.53 -9.47 7.59
CA ALA A 54 13.08 -10.52 8.46
C ALA A 54 13.97 -9.91 9.54
N LEU A 55 13.82 -10.35 10.78
CA LEU A 55 14.62 -9.88 11.91
C LEU A 55 15.50 -11.02 12.44
N ARG A 56 16.80 -10.78 12.50
CA ARG A 56 17.81 -11.73 13.02
C ARG A 56 18.75 -10.99 13.96
N GLY A 57 18.47 -11.03 15.26
CA GLY A 57 19.23 -10.31 16.26
C GLY A 57 19.13 -8.79 16.06
N SER A 58 20.26 -8.14 15.79
CA SER A 58 20.35 -6.71 15.50
C SER A 58 20.30 -6.37 13.99
N ILE A 59 19.98 -7.35 13.15
CA ILE A 59 19.91 -7.19 11.70
C ILE A 59 18.44 -7.26 11.28
N LEU A 60 17.98 -6.22 10.59
CA LEU A 60 16.65 -6.14 9.97
C LEU A 60 16.81 -6.09 8.46
N ASP A 61 16.35 -7.14 7.78
CA ASP A 61 16.28 -7.21 6.34
C ASP A 61 14.87 -6.75 5.90
N ILE A 62 14.77 -5.84 4.94
CA ILE A 62 13.50 -5.34 4.41
C ILE A 62 13.54 -5.35 2.89
N PHE A 63 12.52 -5.89 2.26
CA PHE A 63 12.33 -5.75 0.83
C PHE A 63 11.24 -4.69 0.57
N LEU A 64 11.69 -3.45 0.32
CA LEU A 64 10.78 -2.35 0.05
C LEU A 64 10.07 -2.55 -1.30
N THR A 65 8.78 -2.21 -1.36
CA THR A 65 7.98 -2.34 -2.60
C THR A 65 8.42 -1.40 -3.72
N SER A 66 9.18 -0.34 -3.39
CA SER A 66 9.75 0.62 -4.34
C SER A 66 11.13 0.24 -4.86
N GLU A 67 11.77 -0.76 -4.28
CA GLU A 67 13.14 -1.13 -4.60
C GLU A 67 13.22 -2.45 -5.39
N LYS A 68 14.30 -2.63 -6.14
CA LYS A 68 14.54 -3.85 -6.91
C LYS A 68 15.13 -4.97 -6.07
N ASP A 69 15.92 -4.59 -5.06
CA ASP A 69 16.64 -5.49 -4.18
C ASP A 69 16.35 -5.15 -2.72
N PRO A 70 16.38 -6.15 -1.82
CA PRO A 70 16.16 -5.92 -0.40
C PRO A 70 17.35 -5.21 0.26
N ILE A 71 17.06 -4.59 1.40
CA ILE A 71 17.99 -3.76 2.15
C ILE A 71 18.19 -4.35 3.54
N ARG A 72 19.43 -4.50 3.94
CA ARG A 72 19.86 -4.90 5.27
C ARG A 72 20.19 -3.68 6.11
N ILE A 73 19.56 -3.56 7.26
CA ILE A 73 19.78 -2.53 8.28
C ILE A 73 20.48 -3.19 9.46
N GLU A 74 21.69 -2.77 9.76
CA GLU A 74 22.44 -3.23 10.93
C GLU A 74 22.31 -2.21 12.06
N PHE A 75 21.92 -2.70 13.23
CA PHE A 75 21.73 -1.87 14.42
C PHE A 75 22.84 -2.13 15.46
N PHE A 76 23.33 -1.04 16.06
CA PHE A 76 24.09 -1.08 17.31
C PHE A 76 23.25 -0.44 18.41
N GLY A 77 22.57 -1.28 19.21
CA GLY A 77 21.54 -0.81 20.11
C GLY A 77 20.35 -0.22 19.35
N ASN A 78 20.15 1.09 19.47
CA ASN A 78 19.12 1.83 18.72
C ASN A 78 19.70 2.66 17.57
N ASP A 79 20.98 2.65 17.36
CA ASP A 79 21.64 3.44 16.32
C ASP A 79 21.80 2.60 15.05
N ILE A 80 21.50 3.19 13.89
CA ILE A 80 21.68 2.53 12.59
C ILE A 80 23.15 2.62 12.22
N GLU A 81 23.84 1.48 12.24
CA GLU A 81 25.26 1.40 11.93
C GLU A 81 25.53 1.36 10.44
N SER A 82 24.75 0.57 9.71
CA SER A 82 24.89 0.45 8.26
C SER A 82 23.56 0.14 7.54
N LEU A 83 23.51 0.55 6.28
CA LEU A 83 22.46 0.19 5.31
C LEU A 83 23.13 -0.44 4.10
N ARG A 84 22.74 -1.65 3.71
CA ARG A 84 23.33 -2.36 2.58
C ARG A 84 22.26 -3.01 1.71
N VAL A 85 22.41 -2.89 0.41
CA VAL A 85 21.65 -3.70 -0.54
C VAL A 85 22.20 -5.14 -0.51
N PHE A 86 21.34 -6.13 -0.64
CA PHE A 86 21.78 -7.53 -0.71
C PHE A 86 20.95 -8.32 -1.75
N ASP A 87 21.53 -9.39 -2.24
CA ASP A 87 20.88 -10.31 -3.15
C ASP A 87 19.92 -11.24 -2.37
N PRO A 88 18.62 -11.30 -2.71
CA PRO A 88 17.64 -12.07 -1.96
C PRO A 88 17.85 -13.60 -2.04
N GLN A 89 18.53 -14.09 -3.10
CA GLN A 89 18.77 -15.51 -3.28
C GLN A 89 20.02 -15.98 -2.54
N THR A 90 21.11 -15.22 -2.64
CA THR A 90 22.39 -15.57 -2.00
C THR A 90 22.53 -15.01 -0.60
N GLN A 91 21.72 -14.03 -0.22
CA GLN A 91 21.78 -13.30 1.04
C GLN A 91 23.09 -12.51 1.26
N ILE A 92 23.87 -12.31 0.17
CA ILE A 92 25.15 -11.61 0.22
C ILE A 92 24.91 -10.12 0.03
N ALA A 93 25.41 -9.32 0.98
CA ALA A 93 25.39 -7.86 0.87
C ALA A 93 26.35 -7.39 -0.22
N SER A 94 25.90 -6.42 -1.00
CA SER A 94 26.65 -5.86 -2.13
C SER A 94 27.02 -4.39 -1.88
N GLU A 95 26.11 -3.48 -2.02
CA GLU A 95 26.34 -2.05 -2.01
C GLU A 95 25.94 -1.44 -0.64
N GLN A 96 26.79 -0.52 -0.14
CA GLN A 96 26.45 0.29 1.02
C GLN A 96 25.75 1.57 0.56
N ILE A 97 24.60 1.86 1.18
CA ILE A 97 23.81 3.06 0.89
C ILE A 97 23.70 3.93 2.14
N GLN A 98 23.37 5.21 1.97
CA GLN A 98 23.33 6.17 3.07
C GLN A 98 21.93 6.38 3.65
N SER A 99 20.90 6.17 2.83
CA SER A 99 19.52 6.36 3.26
C SER A 99 18.55 5.55 2.40
N ILE A 100 17.39 5.28 2.98
CA ILE A 100 16.25 4.66 2.30
C ILE A 100 14.98 5.47 2.57
N ASN A 101 14.06 5.44 1.61
CA ASN A 101 12.72 5.98 1.77
C ASN A 101 11.75 4.83 1.94
N HIS A 102 11.12 4.76 3.11
CA HIS A 102 10.14 3.73 3.40
C HIS A 102 8.77 4.12 2.85
N LEU A 103 8.20 3.28 1.99
CA LEU A 103 6.84 3.38 1.49
C LEU A 103 5.96 2.28 2.09
N PRO A 104 4.66 2.51 2.26
CA PRO A 104 3.74 1.44 2.64
C PRO A 104 3.73 0.34 1.58
N SER A 105 3.51 -0.91 2.02
CA SER A 105 3.34 -2.05 1.12
C SER A 105 1.96 -2.10 0.47
N PHE A 106 0.97 -1.45 1.08
CA PHE A 106 -0.40 -1.37 0.57
C PHE A 106 -0.79 0.08 0.26
N GLU A 107 -1.68 0.25 -0.72
CA GLU A 107 -2.28 1.54 -1.07
C GLU A 107 -3.32 2.01 -0.04
N TYR A 108 -3.59 1.24 0.99
CA TYR A 108 -4.54 1.53 2.05
C TYR A 108 -3.92 1.26 3.43
N PRO A 109 -4.27 2.05 4.44
CA PRO A 109 -3.79 1.81 5.79
C PRO A 109 -4.47 0.56 6.36
N LEU A 110 -3.69 -0.32 6.99
CA LEU A 110 -4.18 -1.56 7.60
C LEU A 110 -3.95 -1.51 9.11
N ASN A 111 -4.76 -0.70 9.79
CA ASN A 111 -4.73 -0.51 11.23
C ASN A 111 -6.15 -0.36 11.80
N GLU A 112 -6.27 -0.35 13.10
CA GLU A 112 -7.55 -0.31 13.81
C GLU A 112 -8.41 0.91 13.41
N LYS A 113 -7.82 2.09 13.26
CA LYS A 113 -8.53 3.31 12.85
C LYS A 113 -9.10 3.19 11.45
N SER A 114 -8.32 2.66 10.52
CA SER A 114 -8.76 2.47 9.13
C SER A 114 -9.82 1.38 9.01
N ALA A 115 -9.73 0.33 9.83
CA ALA A 115 -10.74 -0.72 9.90
C ALA A 115 -12.09 -0.16 10.34
N ILE A 116 -12.13 0.71 11.35
CA ILE A 116 -13.35 1.39 11.80
C ILE A 116 -13.90 2.29 10.69
N THR A 117 -13.06 3.05 10.01
CA THR A 117 -13.48 3.93 8.90
C THR A 117 -14.08 3.11 7.77
N PHE A 118 -13.39 2.04 7.36
CA PHE A 118 -13.86 1.09 6.34
C PHE A 118 -15.22 0.49 6.72
N GLN A 119 -15.37 0.00 7.95
CA GLN A 119 -16.62 -0.60 8.44
C GLN A 119 -17.79 0.39 8.36
N ASN A 120 -17.59 1.63 8.83
CA ASN A 120 -18.63 2.65 8.79
C ASN A 120 -19.02 3.01 7.35
N ASN A 121 -18.04 3.17 6.46
CA ASN A 121 -18.29 3.48 5.05
C ASN A 121 -18.94 2.31 4.31
N TRP A 122 -18.57 1.08 4.64
CA TRP A 122 -19.21 -0.13 4.11
C TRP A 122 -20.70 -0.17 4.46
N ARG A 123 -21.05 0.02 5.76
CA ARG A 123 -22.44 0.05 6.22
C ARG A 123 -23.26 1.15 5.57
N ASN A 124 -22.65 2.31 5.34
CA ASN A 124 -23.32 3.43 4.71
C ASN A 124 -23.56 3.21 3.20
N LYS A 125 -22.69 2.43 2.54
CA LYS A 125 -22.76 2.22 1.10
C LYS A 125 -23.55 0.98 0.72
N PHE A 126 -23.38 -0.12 1.46
CA PHE A 126 -23.94 -1.41 1.11
C PHE A 126 -24.97 -1.89 2.12
N ASN A 127 -26.10 -2.36 1.60
CA ASN A 127 -27.17 -2.97 2.41
C ASN A 127 -27.06 -4.50 2.35
N VAL A 128 -25.94 -5.06 2.79
CA VAL A 128 -25.65 -6.49 2.76
C VAL A 128 -25.23 -6.97 4.16
N PHE A 129 -25.42 -8.27 4.40
CA PHE A 129 -24.96 -8.87 5.64
C PHE A 129 -23.42 -8.92 5.66
N GLU A 130 -22.81 -8.24 6.61
CA GLU A 130 -21.36 -8.06 6.69
C GLU A 130 -20.61 -9.39 6.77
N GLY A 131 -21.16 -10.38 7.45
CA GLY A 131 -20.57 -11.71 7.63
C GLY A 131 -20.36 -12.50 6.34
N ASP A 132 -21.07 -12.17 5.27
CA ASP A 132 -20.98 -12.87 3.98
C ASP A 132 -19.78 -12.43 3.14
N SER A 133 -19.20 -11.26 3.44
CA SER A 133 -18.04 -10.76 2.71
C SER A 133 -16.72 -11.14 3.41
N GLU A 134 -15.91 -11.96 2.76
CA GLU A 134 -14.57 -12.30 3.24
C GLU A 134 -13.66 -11.07 3.29
N ILE A 135 -13.75 -10.18 2.30
CA ILE A 135 -12.98 -8.93 2.24
C ILE A 135 -13.30 -8.08 3.45
N PHE A 136 -14.60 -7.85 3.73
CA PHE A 136 -15.02 -7.10 4.91
C PHE A 136 -14.43 -7.71 6.19
N ASN A 137 -14.62 -9.01 6.39
CA ASN A 137 -14.16 -9.71 7.60
C ASN A 137 -12.63 -9.66 7.78
N ARG A 138 -11.86 -9.72 6.69
CA ARG A 138 -10.40 -9.59 6.76
C ARG A 138 -9.98 -8.17 7.15
N ILE A 139 -10.55 -7.16 6.52
CA ILE A 139 -10.18 -5.76 6.73
C ILE A 139 -10.52 -5.28 8.15
N ILE A 140 -11.70 -5.61 8.70
CA ILE A 140 -12.04 -5.22 10.07
C ILE A 140 -11.16 -5.89 11.14
N ASN A 141 -10.50 -6.99 10.80
CA ASN A 141 -9.51 -7.66 11.63
C ASN A 141 -8.06 -7.27 11.30
N ALA A 142 -7.86 -6.14 10.59
CA ALA A 142 -6.57 -5.63 10.14
C ALA A 142 -5.73 -6.68 9.37
N ARG A 143 -6.39 -7.47 8.51
CA ARG A 143 -5.76 -8.47 7.66
C ARG A 143 -5.90 -8.09 6.19
N PRO A 144 -4.84 -8.25 5.37
CA PRO A 144 -4.92 -7.97 3.95
C PRO A 144 -5.95 -8.89 3.27
N ALA A 145 -6.65 -8.34 2.28
CA ALA A 145 -7.65 -9.05 1.50
C ALA A 145 -7.39 -8.89 0.01
N GLU A 146 -7.43 -9.98 -0.72
CA GLU A 146 -7.34 -9.97 -2.18
C GLU A 146 -8.63 -9.38 -2.79
N GLY A 147 -8.47 -8.49 -3.77
CA GLY A 147 -9.59 -7.80 -4.42
C GLY A 147 -10.14 -6.61 -3.62
N VAL A 148 -9.43 -6.17 -2.58
CA VAL A 148 -9.80 -4.98 -1.78
C VAL A 148 -9.67 -3.68 -2.56
N GLU A 149 -8.96 -3.69 -3.67
CA GLU A 149 -8.64 -2.52 -4.49
C GLU A 149 -9.90 -1.78 -4.98
N ILE A 150 -10.98 -2.50 -5.26
CA ILE A 150 -12.26 -1.89 -5.64
C ILE A 150 -12.92 -1.12 -4.50
N TYR A 151 -12.53 -1.41 -3.25
CA TYR A 151 -13.06 -0.79 -2.03
C TYR A 151 -12.12 0.27 -1.43
N LEU A 152 -11.01 0.61 -2.09
CA LEU A 152 -10.09 1.67 -1.62
C LEU A 152 -10.78 2.96 -1.19
N PRO A 153 -11.84 3.43 -1.89
CA PRO A 153 -12.58 4.60 -1.46
C PRO A 153 -13.21 4.52 -0.06
N LEU A 154 -13.39 3.32 0.48
CA LEU A 154 -13.99 3.12 1.81
C LEU A 154 -13.00 3.35 2.96
N PHE A 155 -11.69 3.34 2.68
CA PHE A 155 -10.66 3.62 3.67
C PHE A 155 -10.48 5.12 3.94
N TYR A 156 -11.00 5.98 3.05
CA TYR A 156 -10.74 7.41 3.05
C TYR A 156 -12.03 8.21 3.03
N GLY A 157 -12.07 9.32 3.76
CA GLY A 157 -13.21 10.24 3.76
C GLY A 157 -13.31 11.07 2.48
N HIS A 158 -12.18 11.31 1.81
CA HIS A 158 -12.07 12.08 0.58
C HIS A 158 -11.31 11.27 -0.46
N LYS A 159 -11.70 11.43 -1.72
CA LYS A 159 -11.08 10.81 -2.89
C LYS A 159 -10.51 11.89 -3.77
N THR A 160 -9.41 11.59 -4.41
CA THR A 160 -8.87 12.40 -5.51
C THR A 160 -8.62 11.51 -6.72
N SER A 161 -8.30 12.11 -7.85
CA SER A 161 -7.77 11.39 -9.01
C SER A 161 -6.26 11.49 -9.04
N LEU A 162 -5.61 10.70 -9.89
CA LEU A 162 -4.17 10.83 -10.14
C LEU A 162 -3.77 12.28 -10.47
N LEU A 163 -4.64 13.03 -11.15
CA LEU A 163 -4.41 14.44 -11.47
C LEU A 163 -4.36 15.33 -10.22
N GLY A 164 -5.03 14.95 -9.13
CA GLY A 164 -4.97 15.68 -7.85
C GLY A 164 -3.58 15.67 -7.20
N TYR A 165 -2.72 14.72 -7.56
CA TYR A 165 -1.32 14.66 -7.10
C TYR A 165 -0.41 15.62 -7.86
N ILE A 166 -0.87 16.22 -8.95
CA ILE A 166 -0.07 17.03 -9.86
C ILE A 166 -0.42 18.51 -9.69
N ASN A 167 -0.42 18.99 -8.46
CA ASN A 167 -0.89 20.33 -8.10
C ASN A 167 -0.10 21.50 -8.71
N ASN A 168 1.09 21.27 -9.26
CA ASN A 168 1.96 22.31 -9.82
C ASN A 168 2.04 22.32 -11.36
N MET A 169 1.32 21.47 -12.04
CA MET A 169 1.28 21.46 -13.50
C MET A 169 0.39 22.58 -14.04
N LYS A 170 0.94 23.34 -14.98
CA LYS A 170 0.20 24.42 -15.68
C LYS A 170 -0.57 23.91 -16.90
N THR A 171 -0.16 22.79 -17.48
CA THR A 171 -0.74 22.27 -18.72
C THR A 171 -0.66 20.75 -18.73
N ILE A 172 -1.74 20.11 -19.13
CA ILE A 172 -1.83 18.66 -19.36
C ILE A 172 -2.20 18.49 -20.84
N HIS A 173 -1.41 17.72 -21.57
CA HIS A 173 -1.73 17.32 -22.94
C HIS A 173 -2.39 15.95 -22.93
N ILE A 174 -3.62 15.87 -23.41
CA ILE A 174 -4.38 14.64 -23.54
C ILE A 174 -4.48 14.33 -25.04
N GLN A 175 -4.04 13.14 -25.44
CA GLN A 175 -4.18 12.65 -26.80
C GLN A 175 -5.64 12.27 -27.06
N GLU A 176 -6.08 12.37 -28.32
CA GLU A 176 -7.49 12.11 -28.70
C GLU A 176 -7.92 10.67 -28.36
N GLU A 177 -7.03 9.71 -28.55
CA GLU A 177 -7.24 8.30 -28.25
C GLU A 177 -7.58 8.03 -26.77
N VAL A 178 -7.12 8.90 -25.85
CA VAL A 178 -7.41 8.76 -24.41
C VAL A 178 -8.91 8.93 -24.12
N SER A 179 -9.61 9.78 -24.88
CA SER A 179 -11.05 9.97 -24.73
C SER A 179 -11.84 8.77 -25.20
N GLU A 180 -11.42 8.14 -26.30
CA GLU A 180 -12.04 6.93 -26.82
C GLU A 180 -11.84 5.75 -25.83
N GLU A 181 -10.62 5.55 -25.36
CA GLU A 181 -10.29 4.53 -24.35
C GLU A 181 -11.04 4.76 -23.02
N ALA A 182 -11.29 6.00 -22.64
CA ALA A 182 -12.08 6.32 -21.44
C ALA A 182 -13.54 5.89 -21.59
N ASN A 183 -14.14 6.12 -22.75
CA ASN A 183 -15.51 5.69 -23.04
C ASN A 183 -15.63 4.15 -23.03
N ILE A 184 -14.68 3.46 -23.68
CA ILE A 184 -14.63 1.99 -23.68
C ILE A 184 -14.49 1.46 -22.24
N PHE A 185 -13.66 2.09 -21.42
CA PHE A 185 -13.48 1.69 -20.02
C PHE A 185 -14.75 1.94 -19.19
N GLU A 186 -15.48 3.04 -19.43
CA GLU A 186 -16.75 3.32 -18.75
C GLU A 186 -17.83 2.30 -19.13
N GLU A 187 -17.93 1.95 -20.40
CA GLU A 187 -18.84 0.88 -20.86
C GLU A 187 -18.53 -0.46 -20.18
N LEU A 188 -17.26 -0.84 -20.12
CA LEU A 188 -16.83 -2.08 -19.45
C LEU A 188 -17.17 -2.08 -17.96
N ILE A 189 -17.01 -0.93 -17.26
CA ILE A 189 -17.40 -0.79 -15.85
C ILE A 189 -18.90 -0.98 -15.69
N ASN A 190 -19.70 -0.36 -16.55
CA ASN A 190 -21.15 -0.46 -16.49
C ASN A 190 -21.63 -1.89 -16.74
N GLU A 191 -21.08 -2.58 -17.74
CA GLU A 191 -21.38 -4.00 -18.00
C GLU A 191 -21.07 -4.88 -16.78
N ARG A 192 -19.88 -4.72 -16.21
CA ARG A 192 -19.48 -5.47 -14.99
C ARG A 192 -20.36 -5.13 -13.79
N TYR A 193 -20.73 -3.86 -13.62
CA TYR A 193 -21.64 -3.46 -12.54
C TYR A 193 -23.01 -4.17 -12.70
N GLU A 194 -23.58 -4.18 -13.89
CA GLU A 194 -24.86 -4.87 -14.13
C GLU A 194 -24.77 -6.38 -13.91
N GLU A 195 -23.64 -7.00 -14.23
CA GLU A 195 -23.41 -8.43 -14.03
C GLU A 195 -23.28 -8.78 -12.53
N TYR A 196 -22.56 -7.97 -11.75
CA TYR A 196 -22.17 -8.30 -10.37
C TYR A 196 -22.89 -7.51 -9.27
N ARG A 197 -23.75 -6.54 -9.59
CA ARG A 197 -24.41 -5.67 -8.60
C ARG A 197 -25.22 -6.38 -7.53
N TYR A 198 -25.56 -7.63 -7.73
CA TYR A 198 -26.31 -8.46 -6.76
C TYR A 198 -25.41 -9.42 -5.97
N ASP A 199 -24.10 -9.38 -6.16
CA ASP A 199 -23.17 -10.20 -5.40
C ASP A 199 -23.06 -9.69 -3.95
N GLN A 200 -23.64 -10.45 -3.03
CA GLN A 200 -23.61 -10.09 -1.59
C GLN A 200 -22.24 -10.30 -0.96
N LYS A 201 -21.39 -11.13 -1.55
CA LYS A 201 -20.03 -11.38 -1.04
C LYS A 201 -19.07 -10.28 -1.45
N ARG A 202 -19.30 -9.68 -2.62
CA ARG A 202 -18.51 -8.59 -3.19
C ARG A 202 -19.43 -7.48 -3.71
N PRO A 203 -20.16 -6.77 -2.83
CA PRO A 203 -21.12 -5.75 -3.24
C PRO A 203 -20.43 -4.59 -3.96
N LEU A 204 -21.06 -4.04 -5.00
CA LEU A 204 -20.54 -2.95 -5.85
C LEU A 204 -21.31 -1.65 -5.65
#